data_fb62e494f7a1de1627e75fe0514ab15d
#
_entry.id   fb62e494f7a1de1627e75fe0514ab15d
#
_cell.length_a   1.000
_cell.length_b   1.000
_cell.length_c   1.000
_cell.angle_alpha   90.00
_cell.angle_beta   90.00
_cell.angle_gamma   90.00
#
_symmetry.space_group_name_H-M   'P 1'
#
loop_
_entity.id
_entity.type
_entity.pdbx_description
1 polymer ?
#
loop_
_entity_poly.entity_id
_entity_poly.type
_entity_poly.pdbx_seq_one_letter_code
_entity_poly.pdbx_strand_id
1 'polypeptide(L)'
;MPIKAIHQHPLTRRDFLRGTGLAGGLVIGSGIHSLLSSCSPESSSTEIPQKNTIARGPNAKFIPDIEINLKAAPTTVPILPGQTTQVWSYAAQLVKGDPNSLQTIPDSYLGPIIRVRKGQRVRVNFQNNLPQGQASIVHWHGLILPEEMDGHPRFAIGPGQTYVYEFEVINRAGLNWFHPHPDGLTGQQAYAGLAGLFIVTDAEEATLNLPTGAYEIPIVLQDRTLDADNQLLYLGSKIGTPRNSNMGGMQQGNSGHSSNGMMGDMSSMMGFLGQKIFVNGKPNFTLSVATRVYRLRILNGSNSRIYKLAWSSGEPLTIIGTDGSLLTHPTKRKYVMLAPGERIDIWADFSKLKVGTEVSLNSLAFSGAENVGGSNMGGMMSSGNAPELGSAMMLFNVKIEREEKESLRLPSQLAALPLLRPEDAVNATQPRPIELSLKGMKWVINGQPFEMNTALPQETVKLNSIEQWEIVNKLNPGAMMDAKGMAHPIHLHGVHFQVISREVLPELAAGWQTVKDGYVDEGLKDTVMVMPGERVKLLMKFEKYSGLYTYHCHTLEHEDSGMMRNYRVKE
;
A
#
# COMPACT_ATOMS: atom_id res chain seq x y z
N MET A 1 -8.67 9.30 72.83
CA MET A 1 -9.02 7.86 72.70
C MET A 1 -8.72 7.44 71.27
N PRO A 2 -7.75 6.55 71.01
CA PRO A 2 -7.40 6.14 69.67
C PRO A 2 -8.17 4.89 69.24
N ILE A 3 -8.68 4.87 68.03
CA ILE A 3 -9.33 3.74 67.40
C ILE A 3 -8.29 2.86 66.73
N LYS A 4 -8.29 1.57 67.06
CA LYS A 4 -7.38 0.53 66.58
C LYS A 4 -7.64 0.22 65.09
N ALA A 5 -6.54 0.17 64.29
CA ALA A 5 -6.52 -0.36 62.95
C ALA A 5 -6.55 -1.90 63.00
N ILE A 6 -7.41 -2.51 62.19
CA ILE A 6 -7.48 -3.95 61.95
C ILE A 6 -6.67 -4.25 60.68
N HIS A 7 -5.56 -5.01 60.85
CA HIS A 7 -4.79 -5.58 59.77
C HIS A 7 -5.51 -6.75 59.13
N GLN A 8 -5.80 -6.67 57.85
CA GLN A 8 -6.16 -7.82 57.00
C GLN A 8 -4.92 -8.35 56.28
N HIS A 9 -4.59 -9.62 56.51
CA HIS A 9 -3.56 -10.35 55.81
C HIS A 9 -4.09 -10.84 54.44
N PRO A 10 -3.28 -10.79 53.37
CA PRO A 10 -3.65 -11.35 52.07
C PRO A 10 -3.51 -12.87 52.06
N LEU A 11 -4.55 -13.58 51.61
CA LEU A 11 -4.57 -15.02 51.36
C LEU A 11 -3.62 -15.40 50.23
N THR A 12 -2.82 -16.44 50.42
CA THR A 12 -1.88 -16.94 49.43
C THR A 12 -2.53 -18.01 48.54
N ARG A 13 -2.00 -18.16 47.31
CA ARG A 13 -2.45 -19.11 46.27
C ARG A 13 -2.49 -20.59 46.71
N ARG A 14 -2.03 -20.93 47.90
CA ARG A 14 -1.96 -22.30 48.40
C ARG A 14 -3.23 -22.78 49.07
N ASP A 15 -4.13 -21.87 49.42
CA ASP A 15 -5.40 -22.19 50.16
C ASP A 15 -6.59 -22.49 49.25
N PHE A 16 -6.43 -22.27 47.92
CA PHE A 16 -7.52 -22.54 46.95
C PHE A 16 -7.52 -23.97 46.38
N LEU A 17 -6.51 -24.81 46.64
CA LEU A 17 -6.38 -26.14 46.04
C LEU A 17 -6.70 -27.32 46.99
N ARG A 18 -7.36 -27.07 48.13
CA ARG A 18 -7.71 -28.14 49.08
C ARG A 18 -9.19 -28.43 49.26
N GLY A 19 -10.03 -28.10 48.33
CA GLY A 19 -11.47 -28.30 48.47
C GLY A 19 -12.17 -28.83 47.23
N THR A 20 -11.82 -30.02 46.71
CA THR A 20 -12.79 -30.89 45.98
C THR A 20 -12.12 -32.24 45.76
N GLY A 21 -12.45 -33.16 46.59
CA GLY A 21 -12.19 -34.58 46.46
C GLY A 21 -13.45 -35.38 46.78
N LEU A 22 -13.64 -36.49 46.08
CA LEU A 22 -14.48 -37.66 46.34
C LEU A 22 -15.89 -37.69 45.72
N ALA A 23 -15.99 -38.58 44.72
CA ALA A 23 -16.90 -39.73 44.61
C ALA A 23 -16.86 -40.18 43.12
N GLY A 24 -16.47 -41.38 42.70
CA GLY A 24 -16.75 -42.69 43.17
C GLY A 24 -17.41 -43.48 42.03
N GLY A 25 -16.84 -44.60 41.56
CA GLY A 25 -17.53 -45.48 40.62
C GLY A 25 -16.64 -46.45 39.86
N LEU A 26 -16.44 -47.59 40.43
CA LEU A 26 -15.78 -48.81 39.86
C LEU A 26 -16.68 -49.47 38.83
N VAL A 27 -16.14 -49.96 37.68
CA VAL A 27 -16.59 -51.21 37.04
C VAL A 27 -15.40 -51.90 36.34
N ILE A 28 -15.29 -53.17 36.64
CA ILE A 28 -14.29 -54.17 36.24
C ILE A 28 -14.67 -54.79 34.89
N GLY A 29 -13.68 -55.19 34.06
CA GLY A 29 -13.94 -56.05 32.90
C GLY A 29 -12.69 -56.37 32.09
N SER A 30 -12.02 -57.41 32.53
CA SER A 30 -11.11 -58.43 31.86
C SER A 30 -10.84 -58.36 30.35
N GLY A 31 -9.56 -58.26 29.98
CA GLY A 31 -8.72 -59.33 29.41
C GLY A 31 -8.73 -59.46 27.91
N ILE A 32 -7.55 -59.40 27.29
CA ILE A 32 -6.88 -60.46 26.51
C ILE A 32 -5.64 -59.84 25.79
N HIS A 33 -4.53 -60.54 25.89
CA HIS A 33 -3.27 -60.34 25.19
C HIS A 33 -3.37 -60.43 23.67
N SER A 34 -2.60 -59.64 22.91
CA SER A 34 -1.76 -60.18 21.84
C SER A 34 -0.91 -59.13 21.11
N LEU A 35 0.39 -59.38 21.10
CA LEU A 35 1.37 -59.24 20.01
C LEU A 35 1.67 -57.88 19.42
N LEU A 36 2.85 -57.38 19.82
CA LEU A 36 3.67 -56.39 19.16
C LEU A 36 3.95 -56.79 17.69
N SER A 37 3.61 -55.88 16.78
CA SER A 37 4.23 -55.82 15.47
C SER A 37 4.50 -54.34 15.17
N SER A 38 5.77 -54.00 15.10
CA SER A 38 6.30 -52.68 14.73
C SER A 38 6.02 -52.45 13.23
N CYS A 39 5.11 -51.55 12.92
CA CYS A 39 5.04 -50.89 11.61
C CYS A 39 5.11 -49.40 11.83
N SER A 40 6.22 -48.80 11.40
CA SER A 40 6.35 -47.35 11.24
C SER A 40 5.30 -46.88 10.22
N PRO A 41 4.49 -45.87 10.50
CA PRO A 41 3.68 -45.27 9.45
C PRO A 41 4.58 -44.40 8.58
N GLU A 42 4.82 -44.80 7.34
CA GLU A 42 5.19 -43.88 6.27
C GLU A 42 4.12 -42.78 6.23
N SER A 43 4.52 -41.58 6.54
CA SER A 43 3.69 -40.38 6.33
C SER A 43 3.60 -40.09 4.84
N SER A 44 2.70 -40.77 4.15
CA SER A 44 2.21 -40.32 2.85
C SER A 44 1.35 -39.05 3.14
N SER A 45 1.95 -37.89 2.99
CA SER A 45 1.21 -36.64 2.86
C SER A 45 0.43 -36.70 1.53
N THR A 46 -0.75 -37.32 1.55
CA THR A 46 -1.75 -37.09 0.51
C THR A 46 -2.14 -35.63 0.58
N GLU A 47 -1.55 -34.80 -0.30
CA GLU A 47 -2.10 -33.47 -0.62
C GLU A 47 -3.55 -33.72 -1.07
N ILE A 48 -4.50 -33.36 -0.19
CA ILE A 48 -5.91 -33.30 -0.55
C ILE A 48 -5.99 -32.17 -1.60
N PRO A 49 -6.42 -32.45 -2.85
CA PRO A 49 -6.58 -31.42 -3.85
C PRO A 49 -7.54 -30.37 -3.27
N GLN A 50 -7.07 -29.13 -3.07
CA GLN A 50 -7.93 -28.06 -2.61
C GLN A 50 -9.03 -27.84 -3.65
N LYS A 51 -10.26 -28.14 -3.26
CA LYS A 51 -11.43 -27.91 -4.09
C LYS A 51 -11.60 -26.38 -4.18
N ASN A 52 -11.42 -25.82 -5.40
CA ASN A 52 -11.70 -24.42 -5.65
C ASN A 52 -13.14 -24.11 -5.23
N THR A 53 -13.30 -23.23 -4.24
CA THR A 53 -14.60 -22.77 -3.75
C THR A 53 -14.83 -21.32 -4.14
N ILE A 54 -16.07 -20.98 -4.43
CA ILE A 54 -16.46 -19.62 -4.78
C ILE A 54 -16.96 -18.94 -3.49
N ALA A 55 -16.20 -17.97 -2.99
CA ALA A 55 -16.60 -17.17 -1.81
C ALA A 55 -17.65 -16.11 -2.20
N ARG A 56 -17.48 -15.49 -3.39
CA ARG A 56 -18.46 -14.60 -4.01
C ARG A 56 -18.53 -14.90 -5.50
N GLY A 57 -19.68 -15.37 -5.97
CA GLY A 57 -19.92 -15.71 -7.37
C GLY A 57 -20.38 -14.53 -8.22
N PRO A 58 -20.43 -14.71 -9.55
CA PRO A 58 -20.89 -13.69 -10.48
C PRO A 58 -22.41 -13.46 -10.37
N ASN A 59 -22.81 -12.19 -10.54
CA ASN A 59 -24.22 -11.82 -10.69
C ASN A 59 -24.65 -12.07 -12.14
N ALA A 60 -25.65 -12.93 -12.34
CA ALA A 60 -26.17 -13.27 -13.67
C ALA A 60 -26.76 -12.07 -14.43
N LYS A 61 -27.19 -11.01 -13.72
CA LYS A 61 -27.73 -9.79 -14.33
C LYS A 61 -26.64 -8.78 -14.70
N PHE A 62 -25.40 -8.97 -14.23
CA PHE A 62 -24.29 -8.10 -14.58
C PHE A 62 -23.64 -8.57 -15.87
N ILE A 63 -23.81 -7.82 -16.95
CA ILE A 63 -23.20 -8.11 -18.24
C ILE A 63 -21.95 -7.25 -18.37
N PRO A 64 -20.72 -7.82 -18.26
CA PRO A 64 -19.50 -7.04 -18.36
C PRO A 64 -19.19 -6.68 -19.82
N ASP A 65 -18.55 -5.52 -20.02
CA ASP A 65 -17.87 -5.17 -21.27
C ASP A 65 -16.48 -5.82 -21.31
N ILE A 66 -15.83 -5.90 -20.15
CA ILE A 66 -14.51 -6.51 -19.96
C ILE A 66 -14.63 -7.56 -18.86
N GLU A 67 -14.13 -8.75 -19.14
CA GLU A 67 -14.04 -9.84 -18.14
C GLU A 67 -12.61 -10.41 -18.11
N ILE A 68 -12.04 -10.51 -16.92
CA ILE A 68 -10.65 -10.92 -16.68
C ILE A 68 -10.63 -12.01 -15.60
N ASN A 69 -9.91 -13.09 -15.84
CA ASN A 69 -9.47 -14.01 -14.81
C ASN A 69 -8.15 -13.48 -14.24
N LEU A 70 -8.09 -13.25 -12.93
CA LEU A 70 -6.91 -12.77 -12.21
C LEU A 70 -6.53 -13.77 -11.14
N LYS A 71 -5.29 -14.24 -11.13
CA LYS A 71 -4.80 -15.24 -10.19
C LYS A 71 -3.56 -14.74 -9.45
N ALA A 72 -3.59 -14.72 -8.11
CA ALA A 72 -2.41 -14.53 -7.29
C ALA A 72 -1.75 -15.88 -7.02
N ALA A 73 -0.46 -16.03 -7.35
CA ALA A 73 0.26 -17.29 -7.16
C ALA A 73 1.78 -17.06 -7.03
N PRO A 74 2.51 -17.97 -6.35
CA PRO A 74 3.96 -18.03 -6.41
C PRO A 74 4.45 -18.33 -7.84
N THR A 75 5.57 -17.73 -8.21
CA THR A 75 6.30 -18.01 -9.45
C THR A 75 7.79 -17.73 -9.25
N THR A 76 8.62 -18.07 -10.22
CA THR A 76 10.05 -17.79 -10.21
C THR A 76 10.46 -16.99 -11.44
N VAL A 77 11.32 -15.99 -11.25
CA VAL A 77 11.76 -15.09 -12.31
C VAL A 77 13.26 -14.81 -12.22
N PRO A 78 13.95 -14.61 -13.35
CA PRO A 78 15.37 -14.25 -13.35
C PRO A 78 15.52 -12.73 -13.15
N ILE A 79 15.64 -12.27 -11.90
CA ILE A 79 15.84 -10.84 -11.60
C ILE A 79 17.31 -10.44 -11.76
N LEU A 80 18.22 -11.24 -11.23
CA LEU A 80 19.68 -11.06 -11.35
C LEU A 80 20.32 -12.30 -11.99
N PRO A 81 21.53 -12.21 -12.54
CA PRO A 81 22.28 -13.38 -12.97
C PRO A 81 22.44 -14.39 -11.83
N GLY A 82 22.32 -15.69 -12.13
CA GLY A 82 22.42 -16.79 -11.15
C GLY A 82 21.09 -17.45 -10.88
N GLN A 83 20.76 -17.69 -9.61
CA GLN A 83 19.51 -18.34 -9.22
C GLN A 83 18.30 -17.46 -9.52
N THR A 84 17.18 -18.09 -9.94
CA THR A 84 15.91 -17.41 -10.09
C THR A 84 15.34 -17.01 -8.73
N THR A 85 14.66 -15.88 -8.71
CA THR A 85 14.02 -15.30 -7.52
C THR A 85 12.60 -15.82 -7.40
N GLN A 86 12.22 -16.33 -6.23
CA GLN A 86 10.83 -16.64 -5.92
C GLN A 86 10.07 -15.33 -5.65
N VAL A 87 8.97 -15.13 -6.36
CA VAL A 87 8.07 -13.98 -6.22
C VAL A 87 6.62 -14.45 -6.19
N TRP A 88 5.71 -13.58 -5.77
CA TRP A 88 4.28 -13.77 -5.99
C TRP A 88 3.82 -12.80 -7.07
N SER A 89 3.00 -13.28 -8.00
CA SER A 89 2.58 -12.48 -9.14
C SER A 89 1.08 -12.60 -9.38
N TYR A 90 0.50 -11.55 -9.93
CA TYR A 90 -0.83 -11.57 -10.54
C TYR A 90 -0.72 -12.02 -12.00
N ALA A 91 -1.10 -13.25 -12.28
CA ALA A 91 -1.31 -13.72 -13.66
C ALA A 91 -2.75 -13.40 -14.10
N ALA A 92 -2.91 -12.89 -15.31
CA ALA A 92 -4.24 -12.53 -15.81
C ALA A 92 -4.49 -13.05 -17.22
N GLN A 93 -5.77 -13.34 -17.50
CA GLN A 93 -6.28 -13.75 -18.80
C GLN A 93 -7.53 -12.95 -19.15
N LEU A 94 -7.55 -12.32 -20.31
CA LEU A 94 -8.74 -11.66 -20.84
C LEU A 94 -9.74 -12.73 -21.31
N VAL A 95 -10.94 -12.72 -20.73
CA VAL A 95 -12.06 -13.62 -21.10
C VAL A 95 -12.97 -12.92 -22.12
N LYS A 96 -13.21 -11.63 -21.93
CA LYS A 96 -14.05 -10.80 -22.80
C LYS A 96 -13.51 -9.37 -22.83
N GLY A 97 -13.59 -8.71 -23.98
CA GLY A 97 -13.23 -7.30 -24.18
C GLY A 97 -12.26 -7.08 -25.33
N ASP A 98 -11.79 -5.84 -25.47
CA ASP A 98 -10.74 -5.48 -26.42
C ASP A 98 -9.40 -6.11 -25.97
N PRO A 99 -8.63 -6.75 -26.87
CA PRO A 99 -7.31 -7.28 -26.54
C PRO A 99 -6.38 -6.27 -25.87
N ASN A 100 -6.49 -4.98 -26.19
CA ASN A 100 -5.72 -3.91 -25.55
C ASN A 100 -6.14 -3.60 -24.12
N SER A 101 -7.26 -4.16 -23.64
CA SER A 101 -7.72 -3.97 -22.26
C SER A 101 -6.85 -4.69 -21.23
N LEU A 102 -6.02 -5.64 -21.66
CA LEU A 102 -5.10 -6.36 -20.80
C LEU A 102 -3.71 -6.38 -21.45
N GLN A 103 -2.74 -5.76 -20.80
CA GLN A 103 -1.36 -5.67 -21.26
C GLN A 103 -0.40 -6.16 -20.18
N THR A 104 0.78 -6.62 -20.56
CA THR A 104 1.85 -6.98 -19.61
C THR A 104 2.88 -5.85 -19.56
N ILE A 105 3.50 -5.65 -18.40
CA ILE A 105 4.72 -4.85 -18.31
C ILE A 105 5.86 -5.74 -18.85
N PRO A 106 6.57 -5.33 -19.93
CA PRO A 106 7.59 -6.17 -20.54
C PRO A 106 8.66 -6.63 -19.56
N ASP A 107 8.96 -7.94 -19.59
CA ASP A 107 9.97 -8.60 -18.73
C ASP A 107 9.81 -8.31 -17.23
N SER A 108 8.61 -8.10 -16.75
CA SER A 108 8.29 -7.85 -15.35
C SER A 108 7.56 -9.04 -14.73
N TYR A 109 7.77 -9.24 -13.44
CA TYR A 109 6.95 -10.17 -12.64
C TYR A 109 5.72 -9.51 -12.04
N LEU A 110 5.60 -8.19 -12.15
CA LEU A 110 4.43 -7.46 -11.70
C LEU A 110 3.17 -7.89 -12.48
N GLY A 111 2.03 -7.67 -11.88
CA GLY A 111 0.74 -7.93 -12.48
C GLY A 111 0.49 -7.11 -13.76
N PRO A 112 -0.60 -7.39 -14.45
CA PRO A 112 -0.92 -6.74 -15.73
C PRO A 112 -1.25 -5.26 -15.58
N ILE A 113 -1.27 -4.59 -16.73
CA ILE A 113 -1.94 -3.30 -16.91
C ILE A 113 -3.35 -3.59 -17.42
N ILE A 114 -4.35 -3.28 -16.62
CA ILE A 114 -5.76 -3.30 -17.01
C ILE A 114 -6.11 -1.91 -17.54
N ARG A 115 -6.55 -1.84 -18.80
CA ARG A 115 -6.84 -0.57 -19.47
C ARG A 115 -8.32 -0.52 -19.85
N VAL A 116 -9.03 0.46 -19.31
CA VAL A 116 -10.48 0.59 -19.45
C VAL A 116 -10.91 2.02 -19.77
N ARG A 117 -12.12 2.19 -20.29
CA ARG A 117 -12.74 3.49 -20.46
C ARG A 117 -13.79 3.75 -19.39
N LYS A 118 -13.91 5.00 -18.97
CA LYS A 118 -15.02 5.44 -18.12
C LYS A 118 -16.37 4.99 -18.73
N GLY A 119 -17.25 4.45 -17.88
CA GLY A 119 -18.54 3.89 -18.23
C GLY A 119 -18.52 2.41 -18.59
N GLN A 120 -17.36 1.77 -18.77
CA GLN A 120 -17.29 0.33 -18.99
C GLN A 120 -17.59 -0.46 -17.71
N ARG A 121 -18.25 -1.59 -17.89
CA ARG A 121 -18.58 -2.56 -16.86
C ARG A 121 -17.51 -3.66 -16.84
N VAL A 122 -16.84 -3.82 -15.72
CA VAL A 122 -15.71 -4.73 -15.55
C VAL A 122 -16.09 -5.86 -14.61
N ARG A 123 -15.78 -7.10 -15.00
CA ARG A 123 -15.78 -8.27 -14.11
C ARG A 123 -14.37 -8.79 -13.96
N VAL A 124 -13.93 -9.02 -12.73
CA VAL A 124 -12.68 -9.69 -12.44
C VAL A 124 -12.93 -10.90 -11.55
N ASN A 125 -12.61 -12.08 -12.08
CA ASN A 125 -12.67 -13.34 -11.36
C ASN A 125 -11.32 -13.56 -10.65
N PHE A 126 -11.20 -13.09 -9.41
CA PHE A 126 -9.97 -13.19 -8.63
C PHE A 126 -9.87 -14.54 -7.94
N GLN A 127 -8.80 -15.28 -8.19
CA GLN A 127 -8.47 -16.54 -7.56
C GLN A 127 -7.22 -16.39 -6.68
N ASN A 128 -7.34 -16.74 -5.39
CA ASN A 128 -6.22 -16.78 -4.47
C ASN A 128 -5.56 -18.18 -4.52
N ASN A 129 -4.39 -18.28 -5.15
CA ASN A 129 -3.56 -19.50 -5.19
C ASN A 129 -2.24 -19.30 -4.43
N LEU A 130 -2.24 -18.43 -3.43
CA LEU A 130 -1.11 -18.24 -2.54
C LEU A 130 -0.93 -19.43 -1.59
N PRO A 131 0.22 -19.58 -0.92
CA PRO A 131 0.46 -20.65 0.05
C PRO A 131 -0.53 -20.65 1.20
N GLN A 132 -0.62 -21.76 1.92
CA GLN A 132 -1.45 -21.90 3.12
C GLN A 132 -1.18 -20.79 4.14
N GLY A 133 -2.24 -20.27 4.77
CA GLY A 133 -2.18 -19.14 5.70
C GLY A 133 -2.14 -17.78 5.04
N GLN A 134 -2.10 -17.70 3.69
CA GLN A 134 -2.09 -16.44 2.95
C GLN A 134 -3.51 -16.09 2.44
N ALA A 135 -4.38 -15.58 3.31
CA ALA A 135 -5.61 -14.95 2.86
C ALA A 135 -5.26 -13.72 2.00
N SER A 136 -6.09 -13.43 1.00
CA SER A 136 -5.88 -12.27 0.11
C SER A 136 -7.20 -11.70 -0.38
N ILE A 137 -7.20 -10.43 -0.69
CA ILE A 137 -8.25 -9.69 -1.39
C ILE A 137 -7.58 -8.60 -2.22
N VAL A 138 -8.14 -8.23 -3.37
CA VAL A 138 -7.58 -7.19 -4.22
C VAL A 138 -8.26 -5.87 -3.90
N HIS A 139 -7.50 -4.87 -3.48
CA HIS A 139 -7.94 -3.48 -3.44
C HIS A 139 -7.63 -2.79 -4.77
N TRP A 140 -8.61 -2.08 -5.30
CA TRP A 140 -8.51 -1.29 -6.54
C TRP A 140 -8.21 0.17 -6.18
N HIS A 141 -6.96 0.41 -5.81
CA HIS A 141 -6.48 1.69 -5.26
C HIS A 141 -6.74 2.85 -6.23
N GLY A 142 -7.53 3.81 -5.78
CA GLY A 142 -7.94 5.00 -6.53
C GLY A 142 -9.27 4.86 -7.25
N LEU A 143 -9.88 3.67 -7.32
CA LEU A 143 -11.20 3.53 -7.89
C LEU A 143 -12.30 3.85 -6.88
N ILE A 144 -13.39 4.47 -7.36
CA ILE A 144 -14.59 4.74 -6.56
C ILE A 144 -15.59 3.62 -6.84
N LEU A 145 -15.73 2.70 -5.88
CA LEU A 145 -16.44 1.43 -6.03
C LEU A 145 -17.46 1.20 -4.90
N PRO A 146 -18.49 0.32 -5.11
CA PRO A 146 -19.25 -0.22 -4.00
C PRO A 146 -18.36 -0.94 -2.98
N GLU A 147 -18.73 -0.94 -1.70
CA GLU A 147 -17.90 -1.49 -0.61
C GLU A 147 -17.47 -2.94 -0.83
N GLU A 148 -18.33 -3.79 -1.43
CA GLU A 148 -18.01 -5.18 -1.70
C GLU A 148 -17.01 -5.34 -2.86
N MET A 149 -16.82 -4.29 -3.68
CA MET A 149 -15.89 -4.29 -4.82
C MET A 149 -14.59 -3.57 -4.53
N ASP A 150 -14.50 -2.86 -3.41
CA ASP A 150 -13.37 -2.01 -3.06
C ASP A 150 -12.13 -2.79 -2.57
N GLY A 151 -12.33 -4.01 -2.07
CA GLY A 151 -11.25 -4.85 -1.53
C GLY A 151 -11.02 -4.65 -0.04
N HIS A 152 -12.07 -4.29 0.72
CA HIS A 152 -12.01 -4.22 2.18
C HIS A 152 -11.53 -5.55 2.78
N PRO A 153 -10.58 -5.58 3.76
CA PRO A 153 -9.99 -6.79 4.31
C PRO A 153 -11.00 -7.80 4.87
N ARG A 154 -12.20 -7.37 5.28
CA ARG A 154 -13.29 -8.27 5.73
C ARG A 154 -13.77 -9.26 4.66
N PHE A 155 -13.46 -9.02 3.40
CA PHE A 155 -13.80 -9.88 2.28
C PHE A 155 -12.62 -10.76 1.82
N ALA A 156 -11.51 -10.77 2.57
CA ALA A 156 -10.35 -11.58 2.24
C ALA A 156 -10.72 -13.07 2.14
N ILE A 157 -10.22 -13.73 1.08
CA ILE A 157 -10.47 -15.12 0.78
C ILE A 157 -9.23 -15.97 1.03
N GLY A 158 -9.44 -17.20 1.51
CA GLY A 158 -8.37 -18.16 1.72
C GLY A 158 -7.80 -18.72 0.41
N PRO A 159 -6.68 -19.46 0.49
CA PRO A 159 -6.10 -20.19 -0.65
C PRO A 159 -7.11 -21.15 -1.29
N GLY A 160 -7.13 -21.21 -2.63
CA GLY A 160 -8.07 -22.01 -3.42
C GLY A 160 -9.46 -21.40 -3.59
N GLN A 161 -9.74 -20.24 -3.02
CA GLN A 161 -11.04 -19.58 -3.15
C GLN A 161 -11.04 -18.53 -4.28
N THR A 162 -12.26 -18.23 -4.78
CA THR A 162 -12.50 -17.22 -5.81
C THR A 162 -13.44 -16.13 -5.30
N TYR A 163 -13.10 -14.87 -5.59
CA TYR A 163 -13.93 -13.69 -5.35
C TYR A 163 -14.18 -12.97 -6.67
N VAL A 164 -15.46 -12.69 -7.01
CA VAL A 164 -15.82 -12.03 -8.26
C VAL A 164 -16.14 -10.57 -8.00
N TYR A 165 -15.36 -9.68 -8.59
CA TYR A 165 -15.61 -8.24 -8.63
C TYR A 165 -16.46 -7.89 -9.83
N GLU A 166 -17.46 -7.01 -9.67
CA GLU A 166 -18.36 -6.53 -10.73
C GLU A 166 -18.69 -5.07 -10.49
N PHE A 167 -18.16 -4.19 -11.33
CA PHE A 167 -18.35 -2.75 -11.16
C PHE A 167 -18.35 -2.00 -12.49
N GLU A 168 -18.96 -0.83 -12.48
CA GLU A 168 -18.84 0.16 -13.55
C GLU A 168 -17.70 1.14 -13.20
N VAL A 169 -16.88 1.47 -14.18
CA VAL A 169 -15.79 2.43 -14.03
C VAL A 169 -16.33 3.85 -14.14
N ILE A 170 -16.46 4.55 -13.02
CA ILE A 170 -16.97 5.92 -12.96
C ILE A 170 -15.86 6.97 -12.85
N ASN A 171 -14.64 6.54 -12.59
CA ASN A 171 -13.47 7.38 -12.44
C ASN A 171 -13.17 8.20 -13.69
N ARG A 172 -12.51 9.34 -13.50
CA ARG A 172 -11.90 10.14 -14.57
C ARG A 172 -10.65 9.43 -15.11
N ALA A 173 -10.18 9.89 -16.28
CA ALA A 173 -8.91 9.39 -16.83
C ALA A 173 -7.75 9.61 -15.85
N GLY A 174 -6.96 8.56 -15.61
CA GLY A 174 -5.86 8.58 -14.66
C GLY A 174 -5.17 7.23 -14.50
N LEU A 175 -4.05 7.24 -13.78
CA LEU A 175 -3.34 6.05 -13.34
C LEU A 175 -3.84 5.61 -11.98
N ASN A 176 -4.50 4.47 -11.92
CA ASN A 176 -4.81 3.75 -10.70
C ASN A 176 -3.99 2.46 -10.67
N TRP A 177 -4.07 1.72 -9.58
CA TRP A 177 -3.37 0.45 -9.47
C TRP A 177 -4.16 -0.53 -8.60
N PHE A 178 -3.67 -1.75 -8.46
CA PHE A 178 -4.28 -2.73 -7.57
C PHE A 178 -3.23 -3.55 -6.86
N HIS A 179 -3.51 -3.87 -5.62
CA HIS A 179 -2.61 -4.59 -4.73
C HIS A 179 -3.41 -5.41 -3.70
N PRO A 180 -2.79 -6.37 -2.98
CA PRO A 180 -3.48 -7.10 -1.93
C PRO A 180 -3.80 -6.19 -0.73
N HIS A 181 -4.90 -6.49 -0.03
CA HIS A 181 -5.31 -5.73 1.15
C HIS A 181 -5.90 -6.63 2.26
N PRO A 182 -5.31 -7.80 2.58
CA PRO A 182 -5.72 -8.59 3.73
C PRO A 182 -5.14 -8.01 5.02
N ASP A 183 -5.90 -8.04 6.11
CA ASP A 183 -5.47 -7.55 7.42
C ASP A 183 -4.17 -8.24 7.88
N GLY A 184 -3.14 -7.46 8.18
CA GLY A 184 -1.84 -7.90 8.67
C GLY A 184 -0.92 -8.63 7.66
N LEU A 185 -1.29 -8.67 6.37
CA LEU A 185 -0.52 -9.38 5.32
C LEU A 185 -0.28 -8.53 4.05
N THR A 186 -0.75 -7.29 4.01
CA THR A 186 -0.62 -6.39 2.84
C THR A 186 0.84 -6.18 2.49
N GLY A 187 1.67 -5.81 3.46
CA GLY A 187 3.07 -5.48 3.25
C GLY A 187 3.87 -6.65 2.69
N GLN A 188 3.70 -7.85 3.24
CA GLN A 188 4.38 -9.04 2.75
C GLN A 188 3.96 -9.39 1.32
N GLN A 189 2.66 -9.35 1.02
CA GLN A 189 2.12 -9.74 -0.28
C GLN A 189 2.50 -8.75 -1.38
N ALA A 190 2.40 -7.45 -1.11
CA ALA A 190 2.84 -6.39 -2.04
C ALA A 190 4.37 -6.42 -2.26
N TYR A 191 5.15 -6.64 -1.19
CA TYR A 191 6.59 -6.78 -1.29
C TYR A 191 7.00 -8.01 -2.13
N ALA A 192 6.28 -9.11 -2.02
CA ALA A 192 6.52 -10.31 -2.81
C ALA A 192 6.28 -10.13 -4.31
N GLY A 193 5.53 -9.08 -4.73
CA GLY A 193 5.31 -8.74 -6.13
C GLY A 193 3.85 -8.59 -6.56
N LEU A 194 2.89 -8.71 -5.62
CA LEU A 194 1.47 -8.56 -5.95
C LEU A 194 1.12 -7.07 -6.11
N ALA A 195 1.32 -6.55 -7.31
CA ALA A 195 0.92 -5.21 -7.73
C ALA A 195 0.64 -5.22 -9.24
N GLY A 196 -0.37 -4.49 -9.69
CA GLY A 196 -0.69 -4.29 -11.10
C GLY A 196 -1.26 -2.89 -11.33
N LEU A 197 -1.32 -2.45 -12.57
CA LEU A 197 -1.78 -1.11 -12.92
C LEU A 197 -3.20 -1.14 -13.50
N PHE A 198 -3.98 -0.10 -13.19
CA PHE A 198 -5.32 0.08 -13.71
C PHE A 198 -5.44 1.48 -14.31
N ILE A 199 -5.45 1.57 -15.64
CA ILE A 199 -5.46 2.83 -16.37
C ILE A 199 -6.87 3.09 -16.89
N VAL A 200 -7.44 4.21 -16.44
CA VAL A 200 -8.72 4.70 -16.95
C VAL A 200 -8.47 5.75 -18.01
N THR A 201 -9.22 5.69 -19.10
CA THR A 201 -9.30 6.73 -20.14
C THR A 201 -10.73 7.27 -20.22
N ASP A 202 -10.92 8.49 -20.70
CA ASP A 202 -12.24 9.10 -20.92
C ASP A 202 -12.28 9.95 -22.18
N ALA A 203 -13.46 10.48 -22.47
CA ALA A 203 -13.66 11.31 -23.66
C ALA A 203 -12.92 12.66 -23.57
N GLU A 204 -12.73 13.20 -22.38
CA GLU A 204 -12.01 14.45 -22.16
C GLU A 204 -10.52 14.27 -22.50
N GLU A 205 -9.86 13.24 -21.93
CA GLU A 205 -8.46 12.91 -22.23
C GLU A 205 -8.23 12.65 -23.72
N ALA A 206 -9.16 11.96 -24.38
CA ALA A 206 -9.05 11.61 -25.80
C ALA A 206 -8.91 12.83 -26.74
N THR A 207 -9.34 14.03 -26.30
CA THR A 207 -9.24 15.27 -27.10
C THR A 207 -7.90 15.98 -26.98
N LEU A 208 -7.04 15.55 -26.04
CA LEU A 208 -5.84 16.33 -25.63
C LEU A 208 -4.59 16.04 -26.45
N ASN A 209 -4.60 15.04 -27.35
CA ASN A 209 -3.41 14.60 -28.09
C ASN A 209 -2.19 14.32 -27.18
N LEU A 210 -2.41 13.72 -26.02
CA LEU A 210 -1.32 13.29 -25.14
C LEU A 210 -0.57 12.09 -25.75
N PRO A 211 0.71 11.87 -25.39
CA PRO A 211 1.44 10.70 -25.84
C PRO A 211 0.70 9.41 -25.48
N THR A 212 0.55 8.50 -26.44
CA THR A 212 -0.13 7.21 -26.31
C THR A 212 0.71 6.08 -26.89
N GLY A 213 0.32 4.84 -26.68
CA GLY A 213 1.01 3.66 -27.23
C GLY A 213 2.45 3.57 -26.73
N ALA A 214 3.41 3.50 -27.64
CA ALA A 214 4.84 3.40 -27.33
C ALA A 214 5.43 4.65 -26.62
N TYR A 215 4.70 5.75 -26.60
CA TYR A 215 5.11 6.99 -25.96
C TYR A 215 4.42 7.26 -24.60
N GLU A 216 3.58 6.34 -24.16
CA GLU A 216 2.99 6.31 -22.82
C GLU A 216 3.62 5.19 -22.01
N ILE A 217 4.45 5.54 -21.04
CA ILE A 217 5.31 4.60 -20.33
C ILE A 217 4.85 4.50 -18.87
N PRO A 218 4.22 3.39 -18.46
CA PRO A 218 3.95 3.09 -17.05
C PRO A 218 5.25 2.73 -16.34
N ILE A 219 5.46 3.31 -15.16
CA ILE A 219 6.63 3.11 -14.32
C ILE A 219 6.18 2.81 -12.89
N VAL A 220 6.54 1.65 -12.36
CA VAL A 220 6.35 1.27 -10.97
C VAL A 220 7.70 1.33 -10.27
N LEU A 221 7.86 2.27 -9.36
CA LEU A 221 9.04 2.39 -8.50
C LEU A 221 8.84 1.53 -7.26
N GLN A 222 9.82 0.70 -6.94
CA GLN A 222 9.84 -0.15 -5.75
C GLN A 222 11.26 -0.23 -5.22
N ASP A 223 11.42 -0.64 -3.97
CA ASP A 223 12.71 -0.96 -3.41
C ASP A 223 12.69 -2.37 -2.78
N ARG A 224 13.74 -3.13 -3.00
CA ARG A 224 13.84 -4.55 -2.62
C ARG A 224 15.21 -4.86 -2.04
N THR A 225 15.26 -5.86 -1.16
CA THR A 225 16.48 -6.49 -0.67
C THR A 225 16.53 -7.93 -1.17
N LEU A 226 17.66 -8.32 -1.73
CA LEU A 226 17.93 -9.69 -2.17
C LEU A 226 19.05 -10.26 -1.31
N ASP A 227 18.95 -11.54 -0.97
CA ASP A 227 20.05 -12.29 -0.35
C ASP A 227 21.11 -12.74 -1.35
N ALA A 228 22.11 -13.49 -0.87
CA ALA A 228 23.19 -14.02 -1.72
C ALA A 228 22.69 -15.05 -2.76
N ASP A 229 21.52 -15.66 -2.54
CA ASP A 229 20.87 -16.62 -3.43
C ASP A 229 19.82 -15.96 -4.34
N ASN A 230 19.84 -14.63 -4.46
CA ASN A 230 18.85 -13.83 -5.19
C ASN A 230 17.40 -13.97 -4.69
N GLN A 231 17.17 -14.34 -3.42
CA GLN A 231 15.82 -14.42 -2.87
C GLN A 231 15.42 -13.10 -2.18
N LEU A 232 14.15 -12.72 -2.31
CA LEU A 232 13.60 -11.54 -1.65
C LEU A 232 13.61 -11.70 -0.12
N LEU A 233 14.21 -10.75 0.57
CA LEU A 233 14.20 -10.63 2.03
C LEU A 233 13.23 -9.54 2.47
N TYR A 234 12.29 -9.91 3.32
CA TYR A 234 11.32 -9.00 3.93
C TYR A 234 11.29 -9.18 5.44
N LEU A 235 11.55 -8.11 6.19
CA LEU A 235 11.61 -8.12 7.65
C LEU A 235 12.46 -9.28 8.22
N GLY A 236 13.62 -9.52 7.59
CA GLY A 236 14.58 -10.55 8.01
C GLY A 236 14.25 -11.99 7.59
N SER A 237 13.20 -12.21 6.82
CA SER A 237 12.77 -13.54 6.36
C SER A 237 12.68 -13.62 4.84
N LYS A 238 12.95 -14.79 4.25
CA LYS A 238 12.67 -15.05 2.82
C LYS A 238 11.15 -15.07 2.58
N ILE A 239 10.72 -14.57 1.42
CA ILE A 239 9.31 -14.66 1.02
C ILE A 239 8.91 -16.14 0.88
N GLY A 240 7.70 -16.47 1.37
CA GLY A 240 7.16 -17.84 1.31
C GLY A 240 7.60 -18.75 2.46
N THR A 241 8.52 -18.33 3.32
CA THR A 241 8.79 -19.06 4.57
C THR A 241 7.72 -18.72 5.61
N PRO A 242 7.11 -19.72 6.29
CA PRO A 242 6.18 -19.45 7.36
C PRO A 242 6.86 -18.59 8.43
N ARG A 243 6.31 -17.42 8.73
CA ARG A 243 6.66 -16.71 9.95
C ARG A 243 6.21 -17.59 11.12
N ASN A 244 7.12 -17.98 11.98
CA ASN A 244 6.75 -18.64 13.23
C ASN A 244 5.85 -17.66 14.01
N SER A 245 4.54 -17.93 13.97
CA SER A 245 3.47 -17.13 14.60
C SER A 245 3.43 -17.25 16.13
N ASN A 246 4.58 -17.47 16.78
CA ASN A 246 4.69 -17.48 18.24
C ASN A 246 4.79 -16.06 18.85
N MET A 247 4.23 -15.04 18.21
CA MET A 247 4.16 -13.68 18.76
C MET A 247 2.76 -13.26 19.26
N GLY A 248 1.87 -14.21 19.53
CA GLY A 248 0.53 -13.94 20.06
C GLY A 248 0.16 -14.69 21.34
N GLY A 249 1.13 -15.12 22.15
CA GLY A 249 0.84 -15.80 23.40
C GLY A 249 1.95 -15.60 24.40
N MET A 250 1.70 -14.83 25.47
CA MET A 250 2.53 -14.84 26.67
C MET A 250 2.57 -16.25 27.25
N GLN A 251 3.56 -17.06 26.87
CA GLN A 251 3.99 -18.21 27.67
C GLN A 251 5.24 -17.83 28.44
N GLN A 252 5.08 -17.66 29.73
CA GLN A 252 6.13 -17.59 30.73
C GLN A 252 6.96 -18.87 30.70
N GLY A 253 8.20 -18.81 30.25
CA GLY A 253 9.15 -19.93 30.23
C GLY A 253 10.51 -19.47 29.77
N ASN A 254 11.31 -19.11 30.71
CA ASN A 254 12.76 -19.03 30.89
C ASN A 254 13.70 -19.25 29.67
N SER A 255 14.64 -18.28 29.53
CA SER A 255 15.93 -18.28 28.86
C SER A 255 16.00 -18.28 27.33
N GLY A 256 16.47 -17.15 26.83
CA GLY A 256 17.01 -16.95 25.48
C GLY A 256 16.38 -15.75 24.78
N HIS A 257 16.89 -14.55 25.01
CA HIS A 257 16.56 -13.38 24.20
C HIS A 257 16.98 -13.64 22.76
N SER A 258 16.05 -14.05 21.90
CA SER A 258 16.31 -14.05 20.48
C SER A 258 16.18 -12.62 19.96
N SER A 259 17.33 -12.02 19.62
CA SER A 259 17.45 -10.67 19.02
C SER A 259 16.60 -10.47 17.75
N ASN A 260 16.17 -11.54 17.09
CA ASN A 260 15.36 -11.48 15.85
C ASN A 260 13.91 -10.98 16.06
N GLY A 261 13.29 -11.21 17.21
CA GLY A 261 11.92 -10.74 17.48
C GLY A 261 11.85 -9.22 17.65
N MET A 262 12.76 -8.66 18.41
CA MET A 262 12.80 -7.21 18.66
C MET A 262 13.17 -6.40 17.41
N MET A 263 14.04 -6.94 16.53
CA MET A 263 14.36 -6.32 15.23
C MET A 263 13.16 -6.30 14.27
N GLY A 264 12.35 -7.36 14.24
CA GLY A 264 11.16 -7.42 13.41
C GLY A 264 10.09 -6.38 13.80
N ASP A 265 9.87 -6.21 15.09
CA ASP A 265 8.89 -5.24 15.61
C ASP A 265 9.34 -3.80 15.35
N MET A 266 10.64 -3.51 15.44
CA MET A 266 11.17 -2.18 15.15
C MET A 266 11.15 -1.85 13.66
N SER A 267 11.46 -2.81 12.78
CA SER A 267 11.34 -2.62 11.33
C SER A 267 9.89 -2.39 10.91
N SER A 268 8.93 -3.03 11.57
CA SER A 268 7.50 -2.75 11.35
C SER A 268 7.11 -1.34 11.78
N MET A 269 7.67 -0.83 12.87
CA MET A 269 7.41 0.52 13.37
C MET A 269 8.03 1.61 12.49
N MET A 270 9.20 1.35 11.88
CA MET A 270 9.94 2.31 11.06
C MET A 270 9.60 2.24 9.58
N GLY A 271 8.87 1.20 9.15
CA GLY A 271 8.67 0.87 7.75
C GLY A 271 9.88 0.16 7.13
N PHE A 272 9.63 -0.68 6.14
CA PHE A 272 10.68 -1.46 5.47
C PHE A 272 11.30 -0.67 4.31
N LEU A 273 12.64 -0.54 4.31
CA LEU A 273 13.40 0.07 3.24
C LEU A 273 14.30 -0.97 2.56
N GLY A 274 14.16 -1.13 1.25
CA GLY A 274 14.96 -2.04 0.44
C GLY A 274 16.34 -1.46 0.05
N GLN A 275 17.29 -2.34 -0.24
CA GLN A 275 18.67 -1.96 -0.59
C GLN A 275 18.81 -1.47 -2.04
N LYS A 276 17.96 -1.96 -2.94
CA LYS A 276 18.02 -1.67 -4.39
C LYS A 276 16.70 -1.13 -4.89
N ILE A 277 16.79 -0.12 -5.74
CA ILE A 277 15.61 0.38 -6.47
C ILE A 277 15.29 -0.56 -7.61
N PHE A 278 14.01 -0.90 -7.73
CA PHE A 278 13.44 -1.67 -8.82
C PHE A 278 12.47 -0.79 -9.59
N VAL A 279 12.59 -0.81 -10.91
CA VAL A 279 11.63 -0.17 -11.81
C VAL A 279 10.98 -1.24 -12.65
N ASN A 280 9.65 -1.33 -12.61
CA ASN A 280 8.89 -2.36 -13.30
C ASN A 280 9.41 -3.79 -13.00
N GLY A 281 9.79 -4.03 -11.75
CA GLY A 281 10.30 -5.33 -11.31
C GLY A 281 11.78 -5.62 -11.61
N LYS A 282 12.53 -4.64 -12.14
CA LYS A 282 13.94 -4.80 -12.51
C LYS A 282 14.84 -3.81 -11.77
N PRO A 283 15.99 -4.23 -11.23
CA PRO A 283 17.05 -3.31 -10.81
C PRO A 283 17.80 -2.76 -12.04
N ASN A 284 18.49 -1.63 -11.86
CA ASN A 284 19.32 -1.00 -12.90
C ASN A 284 18.58 -0.75 -14.22
N PHE A 285 17.32 -0.31 -14.11
CA PHE A 285 16.47 -0.07 -15.28
C PHE A 285 16.98 1.11 -16.10
N THR A 286 16.97 0.95 -17.44
CA THR A 286 17.24 2.02 -18.40
C THR A 286 16.07 2.12 -19.37
N LEU A 287 15.52 3.32 -19.51
CA LEU A 287 14.46 3.62 -20.47
C LEU A 287 15.08 4.14 -21.76
N SER A 288 14.99 3.36 -22.84
CA SER A 288 15.43 3.75 -24.18
C SER A 288 14.34 4.53 -24.90
N VAL A 289 14.64 5.76 -25.32
CA VAL A 289 13.66 6.69 -25.93
C VAL A 289 14.18 7.31 -27.23
N ALA A 290 13.26 7.88 -28.00
CA ALA A 290 13.56 8.76 -29.14
C ALA A 290 13.61 10.24 -28.71
N THR A 291 14.03 11.12 -29.63
CA THR A 291 13.96 12.58 -29.50
C THR A 291 12.50 13.08 -29.58
N ARG A 292 11.65 12.61 -28.64
CA ARG A 292 10.20 12.88 -28.61
C ARG A 292 9.72 13.21 -27.21
N VAL A 293 8.46 13.55 -27.13
CA VAL A 293 7.73 13.67 -25.87
C VAL A 293 7.18 12.30 -25.46
N TYR A 294 7.32 11.99 -24.18
CA TYR A 294 6.74 10.80 -23.54
C TYR A 294 5.85 11.20 -22.39
N ARG A 295 4.82 10.41 -22.16
CA ARG A 295 4.01 10.46 -20.93
C ARG A 295 4.51 9.39 -19.99
N LEU A 296 5.17 9.78 -18.91
CA LEU A 296 5.61 8.86 -17.89
C LEU A 296 4.53 8.80 -16.79
N ARG A 297 3.91 7.64 -16.62
CA ARG A 297 2.92 7.40 -15.57
C ARG A 297 3.58 6.67 -14.42
N ILE A 298 3.95 7.39 -13.38
CA ILE A 298 4.79 6.89 -12.29
C ILE A 298 3.93 6.59 -11.06
N LEU A 299 4.04 5.35 -10.57
CA LEU A 299 3.51 4.89 -9.29
C LEU A 299 4.67 4.69 -8.31
N ASN A 300 4.56 5.20 -7.09
CA ASN A 300 5.37 4.71 -5.99
C ASN A 300 4.73 3.46 -5.39
N GLY A 301 5.20 2.29 -5.80
CA GLY A 301 4.79 0.98 -5.31
C GLY A 301 5.72 0.38 -4.25
N SER A 302 6.55 1.21 -3.60
CA SER A 302 7.36 0.81 -2.44
C SER A 302 6.49 0.63 -1.20
N ASN A 303 6.90 -0.23 -0.28
CA ASN A 303 6.18 -0.42 0.97
C ASN A 303 6.20 0.84 1.85
N SER A 304 7.38 1.52 1.93
CA SER A 304 7.56 2.64 2.87
C SER A 304 8.39 3.79 2.31
N ARG A 305 9.18 3.57 1.25
CA ARG A 305 10.11 4.58 0.74
C ARG A 305 9.41 5.72 0.05
N ILE A 306 9.70 6.94 0.49
CA ILE A 306 9.29 8.20 -0.14
C ILE A 306 10.39 8.64 -1.11
N TYR A 307 10.01 9.16 -2.26
CA TYR A 307 10.93 9.68 -3.27
C TYR A 307 10.75 11.18 -3.47
N LYS A 308 11.88 11.89 -3.72
CA LYS A 308 11.93 13.29 -4.12
C LYS A 308 12.42 13.36 -5.57
N LEU A 309 11.51 13.19 -6.51
CA LEU A 309 11.81 13.02 -7.93
C LEU A 309 12.37 14.30 -8.56
N ALA A 310 13.46 14.18 -9.30
CA ALA A 310 14.03 15.26 -10.09
C ALA A 310 14.86 14.73 -11.27
N TRP A 311 14.93 15.47 -12.37
CA TRP A 311 15.87 15.18 -13.46
C TRP A 311 17.30 15.53 -13.07
N SER A 312 18.27 14.69 -13.44
CA SER A 312 19.70 14.96 -13.24
C SER A 312 20.19 16.19 -14.01
N SER A 313 19.49 16.57 -15.07
CA SER A 313 19.75 17.79 -15.84
C SER A 313 19.39 19.08 -15.09
N GLY A 314 18.61 19.00 -14.01
CA GLY A 314 18.06 20.17 -13.31
C GLY A 314 16.83 20.80 -13.99
N GLU A 315 16.41 20.28 -15.15
CA GLU A 315 15.18 20.73 -15.80
C GLU A 315 13.95 20.41 -14.92
N PRO A 316 12.98 21.32 -14.82
CA PRO A 316 11.77 21.06 -14.06
C PRO A 316 10.96 19.89 -14.63
N LEU A 317 10.36 19.09 -13.76
CA LEU A 317 9.33 18.14 -14.10
C LEU A 317 8.06 18.88 -14.52
N THR A 318 7.48 18.51 -15.66
CA THR A 318 6.18 19.03 -16.11
C THR A 318 5.09 18.01 -15.77
N ILE A 319 4.29 18.31 -14.77
CA ILE A 319 3.25 17.42 -14.25
C ILE A 319 1.95 17.72 -14.97
N ILE A 320 1.26 16.66 -15.43
CA ILE A 320 -0.02 16.73 -16.12
C ILE A 320 -1.14 15.97 -15.41
N GLY A 321 -0.83 15.14 -14.40
CA GLY A 321 -1.84 14.39 -13.64
C GLY A 321 -1.31 13.94 -12.29
N THR A 322 -2.23 13.63 -11.39
CA THR A 322 -2.00 13.05 -10.06
C THR A 322 -2.87 11.81 -9.86
N ASP A 323 -3.03 11.35 -8.62
CA ASP A 323 -3.75 10.12 -8.27
C ASP A 323 -5.13 10.00 -8.94
N GLY A 324 -5.94 11.03 -8.82
CA GLY A 324 -7.37 10.97 -9.18
C GLY A 324 -7.70 11.38 -10.62
N SER A 325 -6.80 12.10 -11.32
CA SER A 325 -7.06 12.55 -12.70
C SER A 325 -5.91 13.36 -13.30
N LEU A 326 -6.10 13.80 -14.55
CA LEU A 326 -5.32 14.91 -15.10
C LEU A 326 -5.56 16.19 -14.27
N LEU A 327 -4.54 17.07 -14.23
CA LEU A 327 -4.65 18.42 -13.66
C LEU A 327 -5.53 19.31 -14.55
N THR A 328 -5.97 20.44 -14.02
CA THR A 328 -6.64 21.48 -14.84
C THR A 328 -5.67 22.11 -15.85
N HIS A 329 -4.45 22.39 -15.40
CA HIS A 329 -3.34 22.94 -16.20
C HIS A 329 -2.06 22.20 -15.88
N PRO A 330 -1.11 22.08 -16.84
CA PRO A 330 0.22 21.57 -16.53
C PRO A 330 0.90 22.44 -15.48
N THR A 331 1.55 21.82 -14.52
CA THR A 331 2.35 22.52 -13.52
C THR A 331 3.82 22.09 -13.59
N LYS A 332 4.74 22.98 -13.21
CA LYS A 332 6.17 22.70 -13.21
C LYS A 332 6.71 22.69 -11.80
N ARG A 333 7.53 21.68 -11.48
CA ARG A 333 8.22 21.55 -10.20
C ARG A 333 9.69 21.23 -10.44
N LYS A 334 10.60 21.84 -9.67
CA LYS A 334 12.03 21.44 -9.69
C LYS A 334 12.20 20.02 -9.17
N TYR A 335 11.35 19.60 -8.27
CA TYR A 335 11.26 18.23 -7.77
C TYR A 335 9.81 17.95 -7.36
N VAL A 336 9.46 16.67 -7.26
CA VAL A 336 8.14 16.19 -6.83
C VAL A 336 8.33 15.20 -5.70
N MET A 337 7.58 15.38 -4.61
CA MET A 337 7.47 14.37 -3.55
C MET A 337 6.47 13.31 -3.99
N LEU A 338 6.85 12.05 -3.83
CA LEU A 338 6.01 10.90 -4.18
C LEU A 338 6.09 9.85 -3.06
N ALA A 339 5.07 9.81 -2.24
CA ALA A 339 4.96 8.85 -1.14
C ALA A 339 4.36 7.50 -1.62
N PRO A 340 4.50 6.41 -0.85
CA PRO A 340 3.87 5.12 -1.17
C PRO A 340 2.39 5.27 -1.48
N GLY A 341 1.94 4.63 -2.57
CA GLY A 341 0.57 4.70 -3.07
C GLY A 341 0.26 5.90 -3.98
N GLU A 342 1.04 6.98 -3.93
CA GLU A 342 0.83 8.14 -4.82
C GLU A 342 1.26 7.86 -6.26
N ARG A 343 0.57 8.52 -7.20
CA ARG A 343 0.84 8.45 -8.64
C ARG A 343 1.02 9.84 -9.20
N ILE A 344 1.80 9.92 -10.28
CA ILE A 344 2.03 11.17 -11.01
C ILE A 344 2.20 10.89 -12.50
N ASP A 345 1.59 11.73 -13.33
CA ASP A 345 1.78 11.74 -14.77
C ASP A 345 2.71 12.90 -15.16
N ILE A 346 3.79 12.60 -15.87
CA ILE A 346 4.81 13.56 -16.31
C ILE A 346 4.82 13.66 -17.84
N TRP A 347 4.76 14.87 -18.36
CA TRP A 347 5.10 15.20 -19.73
C TRP A 347 6.62 15.36 -19.83
N ALA A 348 7.31 14.32 -20.30
CA ALA A 348 8.76 14.28 -20.41
C ALA A 348 9.17 14.61 -21.86
N ASP A 349 9.71 15.79 -22.08
CA ASP A 349 10.10 16.28 -23.40
C ASP A 349 11.61 16.07 -23.65
N PHE A 350 11.93 15.05 -24.44
CA PHE A 350 13.29 14.74 -24.89
C PHE A 350 13.58 15.22 -26.31
N SER A 351 12.67 15.97 -26.96
CA SER A 351 12.77 16.36 -28.39
C SER A 351 13.95 17.26 -28.68
N LYS A 352 14.49 17.95 -27.68
CA LYS A 352 15.66 18.86 -27.83
C LYS A 352 16.99 18.19 -27.51
N LEU A 353 16.97 16.95 -27.03
CA LEU A 353 18.18 16.22 -26.68
C LEU A 353 18.75 15.53 -27.95
N LYS A 354 20.08 15.33 -27.98
CA LYS A 354 20.75 14.62 -29.08
C LYS A 354 20.74 13.13 -28.80
N VAL A 355 20.74 12.33 -29.87
CA VAL A 355 21.01 10.88 -29.78
C VAL A 355 22.36 10.65 -29.09
N GLY A 356 22.39 9.68 -28.18
CA GLY A 356 23.52 9.38 -27.31
C GLY A 356 23.50 10.14 -25.97
N THR A 357 22.61 11.14 -25.80
CA THR A 357 22.45 11.79 -24.50
C THR A 357 21.84 10.83 -23.49
N GLU A 358 22.35 10.85 -22.27
CA GLU A 358 21.77 10.17 -21.11
C GLU A 358 21.37 11.18 -20.04
N VAL A 359 20.17 11.01 -19.48
CA VAL A 359 19.67 11.74 -18.32
C VAL A 359 19.10 10.73 -17.33
N SER A 360 19.08 11.04 -16.04
CA SER A 360 18.48 10.14 -15.06
C SER A 360 17.34 10.80 -14.30
N LEU A 361 16.36 10.01 -13.91
CA LEU A 361 15.42 10.39 -12.85
C LEU A 361 16.03 9.96 -11.52
N ASN A 362 16.17 10.90 -10.61
CA ASN A 362 16.77 10.71 -9.31
C ASN A 362 15.76 10.97 -8.20
N SER A 363 15.97 10.40 -7.02
CA SER A 363 15.46 10.91 -5.77
C SER A 363 16.51 11.81 -5.15
N LEU A 364 16.21 13.09 -4.96
CA LEU A 364 17.11 14.02 -4.27
C LEU A 364 17.09 13.79 -2.77
N ALA A 365 18.12 14.26 -2.06
CA ALA A 365 18.13 14.24 -0.60
C ALA A 365 17.02 15.15 -0.01
N PHE A 366 16.44 14.72 1.09
CA PHE A 366 15.50 15.47 1.91
C PHE A 366 15.59 15.01 3.37
N SER A 367 15.00 15.74 4.29
CA SER A 367 15.00 15.42 5.72
C SER A 367 13.65 15.71 6.37
N GLY A 368 13.47 15.25 7.60
CA GLY A 368 12.28 15.50 8.40
C GLY A 368 11.11 14.54 8.18
N ALA A 369 11.24 13.59 7.24
CA ALA A 369 10.25 12.52 7.03
C ALA A 369 10.57 11.27 7.88
N GLU A 370 11.83 11.12 8.24
CA GLU A 370 12.37 10.11 9.15
C GLU A 370 11.92 10.37 10.60
N ASN A 371 12.14 9.41 11.46
CA ASN A 371 11.82 9.54 12.88
C ASN A 371 12.57 10.71 13.52
N VAL A 372 11.86 11.81 13.80
CA VAL A 372 12.43 13.02 14.38
C VAL A 372 12.74 12.79 15.86
N GLY A 373 14.01 12.93 16.24
CA GLY A 373 14.50 12.82 17.62
C GLY A 373 15.15 11.49 17.98
N GLY A 374 15.21 10.53 17.05
CA GLY A 374 15.98 9.30 17.23
C GLY A 374 17.46 9.59 17.03
N SER A 375 18.31 9.33 18.05
CA SER A 375 19.77 9.26 17.86
C SER A 375 20.07 8.17 16.83
N ASN A 376 20.84 8.46 15.82
CA ASN A 376 21.54 7.60 14.80
C ASN A 376 21.31 6.07 14.81
N MET A 377 20.14 5.59 15.18
CA MET A 377 19.78 4.17 15.13
C MET A 377 19.36 3.69 13.74
N GLY A 378 19.11 4.60 12.79
CA GLY A 378 18.75 4.26 11.41
C GLY A 378 19.79 3.34 10.74
N GLY A 379 21.06 3.52 11.02
CA GLY A 379 22.13 2.66 10.50
C GLY A 379 22.22 1.26 11.13
N MET A 380 21.62 1.04 12.30
CA MET A 380 21.62 -0.28 12.97
C MET A 380 20.42 -1.15 12.60
N MET A 381 19.37 -0.56 12.00
CA MET A 381 18.06 -1.21 11.83
C MET A 381 17.59 -1.34 10.38
N SER A 382 18.24 -0.68 9.41
CA SER A 382 18.05 -1.06 8.01
C SER A 382 18.57 -2.49 7.83
N SER A 383 17.88 -3.31 7.03
CA SER A 383 18.36 -4.64 6.65
C SER A 383 19.75 -4.51 5.99
N GLY A 384 20.81 -4.42 6.79
CA GLY A 384 22.22 -4.14 6.50
C GLY A 384 22.44 -3.42 5.16
N ASN A 385 22.88 -2.19 5.11
CA ASN A 385 23.22 -1.37 3.93
C ASN A 385 22.07 -0.80 3.06
N ALA A 386 20.79 -0.84 3.48
CA ALA A 386 19.75 -0.11 2.75
C ALA A 386 19.95 1.41 2.92
N PRO A 387 19.83 2.22 1.85
CA PRO A 387 19.87 3.68 2.00
C PRO A 387 18.73 4.16 2.91
N GLU A 388 19.08 5.06 3.83
CA GLU A 388 18.10 5.66 4.76
C GLU A 388 17.01 6.42 3.99
N LEU A 389 15.86 6.62 4.64
CA LEU A 389 14.81 7.46 4.11
C LEU A 389 15.35 8.88 3.93
N GLY A 390 15.07 9.49 2.76
CA GLY A 390 15.59 10.81 2.44
C GLY A 390 17.00 10.83 1.85
N SER A 391 17.68 9.68 1.70
CA SER A 391 18.96 9.60 0.99
C SER A 391 18.80 9.88 -0.50
N ALA A 392 19.78 10.57 -1.09
CA ALA A 392 19.84 10.75 -2.54
C ALA A 392 20.18 9.45 -3.24
N MET A 393 19.49 9.15 -4.36
CA MET A 393 19.76 7.96 -5.18
C MET A 393 19.26 8.12 -6.61
N MET A 394 19.90 7.43 -7.54
CA MET A 394 19.41 7.30 -8.90
C MET A 394 18.29 6.25 -8.93
N LEU A 395 17.18 6.57 -9.61
CA LEU A 395 16.06 5.66 -9.80
C LEU A 395 16.19 4.87 -11.10
N PHE A 396 16.39 5.59 -12.20
CA PHE A 396 16.67 4.97 -13.50
C PHE A 396 17.30 5.95 -14.49
N ASN A 397 17.97 5.40 -15.50
CA ASN A 397 18.50 6.14 -16.63
C ASN A 397 17.49 6.23 -17.76
N VAL A 398 17.53 7.34 -18.50
CA VAL A 398 16.87 7.54 -19.79
C VAL A 398 17.95 7.78 -20.84
N LYS A 399 17.97 6.94 -21.88
CA LYS A 399 18.93 7.01 -22.97
C LYS A 399 18.24 7.39 -24.27
N ILE A 400 18.72 8.43 -24.93
CA ILE A 400 18.20 8.87 -26.22
C ILE A 400 18.89 8.03 -27.29
N GLU A 401 18.20 7.06 -27.89
CA GLU A 401 18.80 6.09 -28.79
C GLU A 401 18.53 6.35 -30.28
N ARG A 402 17.46 7.08 -30.59
CA ARG A 402 17.07 7.33 -31.97
C ARG A 402 16.47 8.72 -32.17
N GLU A 403 16.60 9.24 -33.35
CA GLU A 403 15.99 10.49 -33.78
C GLU A 403 14.59 10.23 -34.33
N GLU A 404 13.60 10.97 -33.82
CA GLU A 404 12.23 11.01 -34.35
C GLU A 404 11.71 12.43 -34.33
N LYS A 405 10.90 12.80 -35.35
CA LYS A 405 10.29 14.13 -35.40
C LYS A 405 9.17 14.27 -34.39
N GLU A 406 9.24 15.31 -33.55
CA GLU A 406 8.19 15.65 -32.62
C GLU A 406 7.17 16.62 -33.22
N SER A 407 5.88 16.30 -33.06
CA SER A 407 4.76 17.16 -33.49
C SER A 407 3.80 17.52 -32.37
N LEU A 408 3.86 16.82 -31.23
CA LEU A 408 2.97 17.07 -30.10
C LEU A 408 3.32 18.40 -29.43
N ARG A 409 2.30 19.04 -28.89
CA ARG A 409 2.42 20.26 -28.07
C ARG A 409 1.69 20.02 -26.76
N LEU A 410 2.30 20.48 -25.67
CA LEU A 410 1.69 20.41 -24.36
C LEU A 410 0.42 21.27 -24.35
N PRO A 411 -0.76 20.69 -24.09
CA PRO A 411 -2.00 21.47 -23.96
C PRO A 411 -1.89 22.44 -22.77
N SER A 412 -2.39 23.65 -22.93
CA SER A 412 -2.44 24.63 -21.83
C SER A 412 -3.55 24.33 -20.82
N GLN A 413 -4.62 23.64 -21.23
CA GLN A 413 -5.69 23.12 -20.39
C GLN A 413 -5.80 21.62 -20.60
N LEU A 414 -5.93 20.85 -19.52
CA LEU A 414 -5.94 19.39 -19.53
C LEU A 414 -7.32 18.84 -19.15
N ALA A 415 -7.88 19.25 -18.01
CA ALA A 415 -9.15 18.75 -17.53
C ALA A 415 -10.00 19.86 -16.90
N ALA A 416 -11.33 19.69 -16.96
CA ALA A 416 -12.24 20.51 -16.17
C ALA A 416 -12.53 19.79 -14.84
N LEU A 417 -11.78 20.10 -13.79
CA LEU A 417 -12.01 19.53 -12.47
C LEU A 417 -13.17 20.23 -11.76
N PRO A 418 -14.08 19.49 -11.13
CA PRO A 418 -15.10 20.06 -10.27
C PRO A 418 -14.41 20.55 -8.99
N LEU A 419 -14.17 21.85 -8.90
CA LEU A 419 -13.61 22.43 -7.68
C LEU A 419 -14.71 22.50 -6.62
N LEU A 420 -14.48 21.82 -5.51
CA LEU A 420 -15.26 21.94 -4.29
C LEU A 420 -14.83 23.23 -3.57
N ARG A 421 -15.77 23.90 -2.91
CA ARG A 421 -15.49 25.07 -2.11
C ARG A 421 -15.57 24.74 -0.62
N PRO A 422 -14.61 25.18 0.21
CA PRO A 422 -14.58 24.88 1.64
C PRO A 422 -15.86 25.29 2.37
N GLU A 423 -16.50 26.37 1.94
CA GLU A 423 -17.76 26.87 2.52
C GLU A 423 -18.98 25.99 2.22
N ASP A 424 -18.92 25.12 1.21
CA ASP A 424 -20.01 24.17 0.89
C ASP A 424 -19.96 22.91 1.77
N ALA A 425 -18.90 22.73 2.57
CA ALA A 425 -18.78 21.61 3.46
C ALA A 425 -19.76 21.69 4.63
N VAL A 426 -20.42 20.58 4.95
CA VAL A 426 -21.38 20.50 6.08
C VAL A 426 -20.70 20.77 7.44
N ASN A 427 -19.38 20.66 7.50
CA ASN A 427 -18.53 20.89 8.67
C ASN A 427 -17.45 21.98 8.43
N ALA A 428 -17.76 22.98 7.61
CA ALA A 428 -16.83 24.04 7.19
C ALA A 428 -16.15 24.77 8.36
N THR A 429 -16.87 24.98 9.48
CA THR A 429 -16.34 25.67 10.66
C THR A 429 -15.61 24.74 11.64
N GLN A 430 -15.80 23.43 11.54
CA GLN A 430 -15.20 22.43 12.40
C GLN A 430 -14.82 21.19 11.58
N PRO A 431 -13.68 21.22 10.90
CA PRO A 431 -13.18 20.07 10.14
C PRO A 431 -13.11 18.81 11.00
N ARG A 432 -13.38 17.64 10.40
CA ARG A 432 -13.29 16.34 11.08
C ARG A 432 -11.82 16.04 11.40
N PRO A 433 -11.44 15.89 12.68
CA PRO A 433 -10.05 15.63 13.04
C PRO A 433 -9.69 14.17 12.80
N ILE A 434 -8.53 13.95 12.19
CA ILE A 434 -7.87 12.66 12.02
C ILE A 434 -6.48 12.78 12.63
N GLU A 435 -6.28 12.20 13.79
CA GLU A 435 -5.01 12.31 14.53
C GLU A 435 -4.14 11.09 14.30
N LEU A 436 -2.93 11.30 13.82
CA LEU A 436 -1.89 10.28 13.68
C LEU A 436 -1.00 10.35 14.92
N SER A 437 -0.81 9.23 15.62
CA SER A 437 -0.04 9.20 16.86
C SER A 437 0.53 7.82 17.15
N LEU A 438 1.50 7.76 18.06
CA LEU A 438 2.10 6.52 18.53
C LEU A 438 1.46 6.12 19.87
N LYS A 439 0.97 4.89 19.98
CA LYS A 439 0.44 4.31 21.22
C LYS A 439 1.24 3.04 21.56
N GLY A 440 2.11 3.13 22.56
CA GLY A 440 3.12 2.10 22.80
C GLY A 440 4.11 2.03 21.64
N MET A 441 4.22 0.87 21.00
CA MET A 441 5.08 0.63 19.83
C MET A 441 4.31 0.57 18.50
N LYS A 442 3.08 1.09 18.46
CA LYS A 442 2.20 1.02 17.27
C LYS A 442 1.72 2.40 16.87
N TRP A 443 1.79 2.69 15.59
CA TRP A 443 1.13 3.83 15.00
C TRP A 443 -0.38 3.58 14.95
N VAL A 444 -1.16 4.58 15.34
CA VAL A 444 -2.62 4.50 15.42
C VAL A 444 -3.26 5.77 14.85
N ILE A 445 -4.50 5.64 14.39
CA ILE A 445 -5.34 6.75 13.98
C ILE A 445 -6.39 7.01 15.06
N ASN A 446 -6.54 8.26 15.49
CA ASN A 446 -7.47 8.68 16.55
C ASN A 446 -7.29 7.89 17.87
N GLY A 447 -6.06 7.43 18.15
CA GLY A 447 -5.73 6.66 19.34
C GLY A 447 -6.40 5.28 19.44
N GLN A 448 -6.99 4.77 18.34
CA GLN A 448 -7.75 3.52 18.29
C GLN A 448 -7.06 2.48 17.40
N PRO A 449 -7.09 1.19 17.80
CA PRO A 449 -6.68 0.10 16.91
C PRO A 449 -7.71 -0.09 15.78
N PHE A 450 -7.29 -0.79 14.72
CA PHE A 450 -8.21 -1.23 13.68
C PHE A 450 -9.22 -2.25 14.21
N GLU A 451 -10.46 -2.10 13.80
CA GLU A 451 -11.55 -3.06 14.02
C GLU A 451 -12.25 -3.35 12.70
N MET A 452 -12.29 -4.62 12.31
CA MET A 452 -12.68 -5.09 10.97
C MET A 452 -14.03 -4.55 10.47
N ASN A 453 -15.05 -4.45 11.32
CA ASN A 453 -16.42 -4.15 10.91
C ASN A 453 -17.00 -2.88 11.55
N THR A 454 -16.20 -2.15 12.31
CA THR A 454 -16.67 -1.04 13.12
C THR A 454 -16.21 0.30 12.56
N ALA A 455 -17.14 1.24 12.42
CA ALA A 455 -16.87 2.67 12.30
C ALA A 455 -17.54 3.38 13.48
N LEU A 456 -16.82 4.27 14.13
CA LEU A 456 -17.35 5.05 15.25
C LEU A 456 -18.40 6.09 14.76
N PRO A 457 -19.27 6.62 15.63
CA PRO A 457 -20.22 7.65 15.22
C PRO A 457 -19.56 8.85 14.54
N GLN A 458 -18.41 9.30 15.06
CA GLN A 458 -17.60 10.39 14.47
C GLN A 458 -16.90 10.00 13.14
N GLU A 459 -16.90 8.75 12.76
CA GLU A 459 -16.37 8.24 11.46
C GLU A 459 -17.53 7.99 10.47
N THR A 460 -18.73 8.49 10.76
CA THR A 460 -19.88 8.39 9.86
C THR A 460 -20.05 9.68 9.08
N VAL A 461 -20.21 9.56 7.78
CA VAL A 461 -20.44 10.65 6.84
C VAL A 461 -21.75 10.42 6.07
N LYS A 462 -22.37 11.49 5.56
CA LYS A 462 -23.60 11.39 4.79
C LYS A 462 -23.29 11.29 3.29
N LEU A 463 -23.98 10.39 2.59
CA LEU A 463 -23.91 10.31 1.13
C LEU A 463 -24.31 11.66 0.51
N ASN A 464 -23.61 12.08 -0.54
CA ASN A 464 -23.72 13.37 -1.21
C ASN A 464 -23.30 14.60 -0.39
N SER A 465 -22.78 14.44 0.84
CA SER A 465 -22.20 15.56 1.59
C SER A 465 -20.80 15.91 1.08
N ILE A 466 -20.45 17.20 1.24
CA ILE A 466 -19.08 17.68 1.16
C ILE A 466 -18.58 17.85 2.59
N GLU A 467 -17.41 17.31 2.90
CA GLU A 467 -16.78 17.44 4.22
C GLU A 467 -15.33 17.92 4.12
N GLN A 468 -14.90 18.65 5.15
CA GLN A 468 -13.51 18.93 5.44
C GLN A 468 -12.98 17.92 6.46
N TRP A 469 -11.85 17.27 6.14
CA TRP A 469 -11.10 16.48 7.09
C TRP A 469 -9.76 17.15 7.38
N GLU A 470 -9.32 17.11 8.62
CA GLU A 470 -8.06 17.69 9.05
C GLU A 470 -7.17 16.59 9.62
N ILE A 471 -6.13 16.21 8.86
CA ILE A 471 -5.17 15.21 9.30
C ILE A 471 -4.05 15.91 10.05
N VAL A 472 -3.79 15.47 11.28
CA VAL A 472 -2.77 16.03 12.17
C VAL A 472 -1.77 14.93 12.54
N ASN A 473 -0.54 15.05 12.07
CA ASN A 473 0.54 14.15 12.44
C ASN A 473 1.18 14.65 13.74
N LYS A 474 0.73 14.11 14.87
CA LYS A 474 1.16 14.57 16.20
C LYS A 474 2.58 14.12 16.52
N LEU A 475 3.33 15.01 17.16
CA LEU A 475 4.54 14.61 17.85
C LEU A 475 4.17 13.82 19.12
N ASN A 476 4.98 12.82 19.44
CA ASN A 476 4.81 11.97 20.61
C ASN A 476 5.95 12.22 21.62
N PRO A 477 5.90 13.31 22.40
CA PRO A 477 6.92 13.61 23.38
C PRO A 477 6.94 12.50 24.47
N GLY A 478 8.13 11.99 24.78
CA GLY A 478 8.29 10.91 25.75
C GLY A 478 8.04 9.50 25.20
N ALA A 479 7.86 9.35 23.89
CA ALA A 479 7.86 8.02 23.26
C ALA A 479 9.18 7.31 23.51
N MET A 480 9.12 5.99 23.69
CA MET A 480 10.34 5.15 23.81
C MET A 480 11.22 5.37 22.58
N MET A 481 12.55 5.45 22.81
CA MET A 481 13.58 5.60 21.77
C MET A 481 13.50 6.94 21.00
N ASP A 482 12.97 8.00 21.61
CA ASP A 482 12.82 9.33 21.00
C ASP A 482 12.03 9.36 19.68
N ALA A 483 11.15 8.38 19.45
CA ALA A 483 10.30 8.28 18.28
C ALA A 483 9.21 9.38 18.28
N LYS A 484 9.61 10.63 18.04
CA LYS A 484 8.72 11.79 18.15
C LYS A 484 7.72 11.90 17.00
N GLY A 485 8.02 11.34 15.84
CA GLY A 485 7.14 11.33 14.68
C GLY A 485 7.88 10.99 13.39
N MET A 486 7.16 10.47 12.41
CA MET A 486 7.64 10.23 11.05
C MET A 486 6.55 10.60 10.03
N ALA A 487 6.91 10.68 8.74
CA ALA A 487 5.94 10.97 7.70
C ALA A 487 5.00 9.77 7.47
N HIS A 488 3.72 10.06 7.25
CA HIS A 488 2.70 9.06 6.94
C HIS A 488 1.97 9.44 5.66
N PRO A 489 2.01 8.62 4.60
CA PRO A 489 1.08 8.72 3.48
C PRO A 489 -0.28 8.19 3.92
N ILE A 490 -1.31 9.03 3.90
CA ILE A 490 -2.67 8.65 4.31
C ILE A 490 -3.52 8.48 3.06
N HIS A 491 -4.04 7.27 2.90
CA HIS A 491 -4.94 6.88 1.82
C HIS A 491 -6.38 6.73 2.30
N LEU A 492 -7.32 7.20 1.47
CA LEU A 492 -8.76 7.09 1.69
C LEU A 492 -9.39 6.28 0.56
N HIS A 493 -10.05 5.17 0.89
CA HIS A 493 -10.79 4.34 -0.06
C HIS A 493 -12.07 5.03 -0.52
N GLY A 494 -12.52 4.75 -1.74
CA GLY A 494 -13.84 5.12 -2.25
C GLY A 494 -14.09 6.61 -2.48
N VAL A 495 -13.08 7.47 -2.32
CA VAL A 495 -13.22 8.93 -2.51
C VAL A 495 -11.94 9.56 -3.05
N HIS A 496 -12.09 10.63 -3.86
CA HIS A 496 -10.99 11.54 -4.16
C HIS A 496 -11.18 12.85 -3.40
N PHE A 497 -10.08 13.47 -3.00
CA PHE A 497 -10.07 14.73 -2.25
C PHE A 497 -9.17 15.79 -2.90
N GLN A 498 -9.41 17.03 -2.52
CA GLN A 498 -8.56 18.19 -2.76
C GLN A 498 -7.79 18.51 -1.48
N VAL A 499 -6.50 18.81 -1.58
CA VAL A 499 -5.71 19.37 -0.48
C VAL A 499 -5.89 20.89 -0.50
N ILE A 500 -6.44 21.46 0.59
CA ILE A 500 -6.78 22.88 0.64
C ILE A 500 -5.82 23.72 1.49
N SER A 501 -5.12 23.09 2.42
CA SER A 501 -4.06 23.77 3.18
C SER A 501 -3.09 22.79 3.82
N ARG A 502 -1.87 23.26 4.07
CA ARG A 502 -0.82 22.58 4.83
C ARG A 502 -0.19 23.57 5.81
N GLU A 503 -0.05 23.15 7.06
CA GLU A 503 0.59 23.92 8.12
C GLU A 503 1.53 22.99 8.89
N VAL A 504 2.70 23.49 9.31
CA VAL A 504 3.68 22.70 10.07
C VAL A 504 4.05 23.45 11.35
N LEU A 505 4.36 22.70 12.40
CA LEU A 505 4.87 23.28 13.64
C LEU A 505 6.20 23.99 13.38
N PRO A 506 6.42 25.20 13.94
CA PRO A 506 7.61 26.00 13.67
C PRO A 506 8.93 25.27 13.95
N GLU A 507 8.99 24.43 14.97
CA GLU A 507 10.17 23.64 15.34
C GLU A 507 10.53 22.56 14.30
N LEU A 508 9.61 22.19 13.41
CA LEU A 508 9.82 21.22 12.33
C LEU A 508 9.91 21.84 10.95
N ALA A 509 9.84 23.17 10.87
CA ALA A 509 9.85 23.91 9.60
C ALA A 509 11.11 23.61 8.77
N ALA A 510 12.27 23.36 9.37
CA ALA A 510 13.51 23.09 8.65
C ALA A 510 13.41 21.83 7.75
N GLY A 511 12.91 20.70 8.28
CA GLY A 511 12.67 19.50 7.50
C GLY A 511 11.59 19.70 6.44
N TRP A 512 10.46 20.31 6.81
CA TRP A 512 9.37 20.61 5.90
C TRP A 512 9.78 21.51 4.72
N GLN A 513 10.69 22.48 4.93
CA GLN A 513 11.25 23.30 3.85
C GLN A 513 11.96 22.48 2.77
N THR A 514 12.48 21.30 3.09
CA THR A 514 13.17 20.44 2.11
C THR A 514 12.22 19.76 1.14
N VAL A 515 10.92 19.69 1.45
CA VAL A 515 9.90 18.93 0.71
C VAL A 515 8.72 19.75 0.18
N LYS A 516 8.37 20.86 0.81
CA LYS A 516 7.12 21.61 0.59
C LYS A 516 6.84 22.02 -0.86
N ASP A 517 7.88 22.39 -1.60
CA ASP A 517 7.73 22.85 -2.99
C ASP A 517 7.57 21.69 -4.00
N GLY A 518 7.64 20.45 -3.51
CA GLY A 518 7.45 19.25 -4.31
C GLY A 518 6.06 18.63 -4.21
N TYR A 519 5.18 19.15 -3.38
CA TYR A 519 3.79 18.70 -3.36
C TYR A 519 3.03 19.17 -4.60
N VAL A 520 2.19 18.29 -5.15
CA VAL A 520 1.29 18.58 -6.27
C VAL A 520 -0.13 18.49 -5.76
N ASP A 521 -0.55 19.56 -5.07
CA ASP A 521 -1.86 19.64 -4.41
C ASP A 521 -2.96 20.22 -5.32
N GLU A 522 -2.62 20.60 -6.56
CA GLU A 522 -3.56 21.18 -7.53
C GLU A 522 -4.50 20.16 -8.17
N GLY A 523 -4.24 18.86 -7.98
CA GLY A 523 -5.03 17.76 -8.53
C GLY A 523 -5.97 17.10 -7.52
N LEU A 524 -6.79 16.19 -8.04
CA LEU A 524 -7.53 15.24 -7.20
C LEU A 524 -6.59 14.14 -6.72
N LYS A 525 -6.66 13.82 -5.44
CA LYS A 525 -5.81 12.80 -4.81
C LYS A 525 -6.66 11.80 -4.04
N ASP A 526 -6.09 10.64 -3.78
CA ASP A 526 -6.62 9.65 -2.83
C ASP A 526 -5.60 9.30 -1.73
N THR A 527 -4.36 9.73 -1.91
CA THR A 527 -3.26 9.52 -0.96
C THR A 527 -2.55 10.85 -0.73
N VAL A 528 -2.26 11.19 0.53
CA VAL A 528 -1.58 12.44 0.89
C VAL A 528 -0.47 12.18 1.91
N MET A 529 0.74 12.65 1.60
CA MET A 529 1.85 12.62 2.55
C MET A 529 1.65 13.69 3.63
N VAL A 530 1.81 13.29 4.90
CA VAL A 530 1.70 14.17 6.06
C VAL A 530 3.00 14.07 6.86
N MET A 531 3.79 15.14 6.90
CA MET A 531 5.06 15.22 7.61
C MET A 531 4.86 15.26 9.14
N PRO A 532 5.87 14.92 9.96
CA PRO A 532 5.81 15.10 11.40
C PRO A 532 5.43 16.55 11.78
N GLY A 533 4.45 16.68 12.68
CA GLY A 533 3.96 18.00 13.11
C GLY A 533 3.19 18.78 12.06
N GLU A 534 2.89 18.17 10.91
CA GLU A 534 2.09 18.79 9.85
C GLU A 534 0.60 18.57 10.09
N ARG A 535 -0.17 19.58 9.69
CA ARG A 535 -1.63 19.60 9.63
C ARG A 535 -2.02 19.82 8.18
N VAL A 536 -2.81 18.88 7.63
CA VAL A 536 -3.28 18.93 6.23
C VAL A 536 -4.80 18.93 6.23
N LYS A 537 -5.41 19.93 5.56
CA LYS A 537 -6.86 19.96 5.36
C LYS A 537 -7.22 19.42 4.00
N LEU A 538 -8.16 18.50 4.00
CA LEU A 538 -8.71 17.86 2.81
C LEU A 538 -10.16 18.29 2.62
N LEU A 539 -10.59 18.40 1.37
CA LEU A 539 -11.97 18.68 1.00
C LEU A 539 -12.42 17.61 0.01
N MET A 540 -13.54 16.94 0.31
CA MET A 540 -14.02 15.81 -0.47
C MET A 540 -15.54 15.73 -0.49
N LYS A 541 -16.09 15.07 -1.53
CA LYS A 541 -17.50 14.77 -1.64
C LYS A 541 -17.72 13.26 -1.64
N PHE A 542 -18.56 12.78 -0.73
CA PHE A 542 -18.93 11.38 -0.62
C PHE A 542 -20.11 11.11 -1.53
N GLU A 543 -19.85 10.73 -2.78
CA GLU A 543 -20.89 10.51 -3.77
C GLU A 543 -20.88 9.07 -4.30
N LYS A 544 -21.99 8.62 -4.87
CA LYS A 544 -22.23 7.36 -5.56
C LYS A 544 -22.59 6.17 -4.67
N TYR A 545 -21.76 5.82 -3.65
CA TYR A 545 -21.96 4.57 -2.94
C TYR A 545 -21.98 4.79 -1.43
N SER A 546 -22.99 4.23 -0.77
CA SER A 546 -23.00 4.04 0.69
C SER A 546 -22.20 2.77 1.01
N GLY A 547 -21.71 2.65 2.26
CA GLY A 547 -20.95 1.48 2.68
C GLY A 547 -19.91 1.76 3.74
N LEU A 548 -19.10 0.76 4.04
CA LEU A 548 -17.98 0.80 4.98
C LEU A 548 -16.67 0.77 4.18
N TYR A 549 -15.88 1.81 4.31
CA TYR A 549 -14.61 1.99 3.62
C TYR A 549 -13.48 2.16 4.63
N THR A 550 -12.26 1.80 4.23
CA THR A 550 -11.07 2.03 5.06
C THR A 550 -10.40 3.37 4.73
N TYR A 551 -9.68 3.89 5.71
CA TYR A 551 -8.63 4.87 5.52
C TYR A 551 -7.45 4.49 6.41
N HIS A 552 -6.23 4.63 5.90
CA HIS A 552 -5.06 4.06 6.55
C HIS A 552 -3.77 4.77 6.13
N CYS A 553 -2.71 4.51 6.89
CA CYS A 553 -1.36 4.85 6.45
C CYS A 553 -0.92 3.87 5.36
N HIS A 554 -0.42 4.38 4.24
CA HIS A 554 0.06 3.55 3.13
C HIS A 554 1.57 3.21 3.24
N THR A 555 2.18 3.41 4.40
CA THR A 555 3.35 2.64 4.81
C THR A 555 2.82 1.27 5.22
N LEU A 556 3.06 0.25 4.38
CA LEU A 556 2.34 -1.03 4.49
C LEU A 556 2.63 -1.77 5.80
N GLU A 557 3.78 -1.57 6.40
CA GLU A 557 4.14 -2.11 7.71
C GLU A 557 3.31 -1.46 8.83
N HIS A 558 2.97 -0.16 8.70
CA HIS A 558 2.09 0.54 9.64
C HIS A 558 0.65 0.08 9.48
N GLU A 559 0.18 -0.08 8.24
CA GLU A 559 -1.13 -0.64 7.92
C GLU A 559 -1.29 -2.03 8.53
N ASP A 560 -0.37 -2.96 8.26
CA ASP A 560 -0.34 -4.32 8.80
C ASP A 560 -0.28 -4.36 10.34
N SER A 561 0.29 -3.31 10.97
CA SER A 561 0.32 -3.15 12.43
C SER A 561 -0.95 -2.51 13.00
N GLY A 562 -1.91 -2.15 12.16
CA GLY A 562 -3.22 -1.62 12.54
C GLY A 562 -3.36 -0.10 12.48
N MET A 563 -2.46 0.64 11.77
CA MET A 563 -2.65 2.07 11.46
C MET A 563 -3.69 2.26 10.36
N MET A 564 -4.88 1.79 10.64
CA MET A 564 -6.04 1.76 9.75
C MET A 564 -7.32 1.98 10.57
N ARG A 565 -8.33 2.57 9.94
CA ARG A 565 -9.68 2.77 10.51
C ARG A 565 -10.71 2.61 9.40
N ASN A 566 -11.97 2.45 9.80
CA ASN A 566 -13.10 2.51 8.89
C ASN A 566 -13.83 3.84 9.01
N TYR A 567 -14.41 4.29 7.90
CA TYR A 567 -15.47 5.28 7.89
C TYR A 567 -16.71 4.71 7.19
N ARG A 568 -17.90 5.18 7.59
CA ARG A 568 -19.17 4.71 7.04
C ARG A 568 -19.88 5.82 6.30
N VAL A 569 -20.17 5.58 5.02
CA VAL A 569 -21.05 6.44 4.22
C VAL A 569 -22.48 5.95 4.38
N LYS A 570 -23.37 6.81 4.89
CA LYS A 570 -24.81 6.54 5.06
C LYS A 570 -25.65 7.41 4.12
N GLU A 571 -26.79 6.89 3.70
CA GLU A 571 -27.79 7.64 2.94
C GLU A 571 -28.38 8.82 3.72
#